data_0c6d031aff3395eccb6f5f9df767d53e
#
_entry.id   0c6d031aff3395eccb6f5f9df767d53e
#
_cell.length_a   1.000
_cell.length_b   1.000
_cell.length_c   1.000
_cell.angle_alpha   90.00
_cell.angle_beta   90.00
_cell.angle_gamma   90.00
#
_symmetry.space_group_name_H-M   'P 1'
#
loop_
_entity.id
_entity.type
_entity.pdbx_description
1 polymer ?
#
loop_
_entity_poly.entity_id
_entity_poly.type
_entity_poly.pdbx_seq_one_letter_code
_entity_poly.pdbx_strand_id
1 'polypeptide(L)'
;MLSPSELGDRSEPGANAFAIIETRPDDRTVVIACAGELDLSNAPQLKWRLVDALEGGRAAIVVDLGDVTFMDSTALGVLVGVRRSLDVGARLAVVCTHPGVLNIFQISGLDGVFDIFATRDEALAHVRGEGPRG
;
A
#
# COMPACT_ATOMS: atom_id res chain seq x y z
N MET A 1 -30.64 17.69 -17.11
CA MET A 1 -30.35 16.33 -17.01
C MET A 1 -29.07 16.11 -16.30
N LEU A 2 -29.04 15.13 -15.57
CA LEU A 2 -27.89 14.86 -14.83
C LEU A 2 -26.91 14.13 -15.65
N SER A 3 -25.70 14.51 -15.57
CA SER A 3 -24.68 13.71 -16.20
C SER A 3 -24.44 12.49 -15.35
N PRO A 4 -23.85 11.49 -15.89
CA PRO A 4 -23.54 10.33 -15.11
C PRO A 4 -22.70 10.64 -13.90
N SER A 5 -21.93 11.66 -13.95
CA SER A 5 -21.12 11.96 -12.80
C SER A 5 -21.95 12.52 -11.70
N GLU A 6 -23.06 13.14 -12.02
CA GLU A 6 -23.87 13.59 -10.98
C GLU A 6 -24.72 12.60 -10.50
N LEU A 7 -25.10 11.71 -11.35
CA LEU A 7 -25.87 10.69 -10.85
C LEU A 7 -25.01 9.76 -10.25
N GLY A 8 -24.06 9.68 -10.84
CA GLY A 8 -23.32 8.73 -10.39
C GLY A 8 -22.48 9.09 -9.42
N ASP A 9 -22.58 9.65 -9.66
CA ASP A 9 -21.91 9.68 -9.02
C ASP A 9 -22.24 9.79 -8.12
N ARG A 10 -22.95 9.70 -8.12
CA ARG A 10 -23.17 9.64 -7.51
C ARG A 10 -23.06 8.95 -6.91
N SER A 11 -23.04 8.64 -6.93
CA SER A 11 -22.69 8.14 -6.35
C SER A 11 -21.97 8.26 -5.77
N GLU A 12 -21.93 8.51 -5.43
CA GLU A 12 -21.21 8.72 -4.94
C GLU A 12 -20.36 8.14 -4.59
N PRO A 13 -19.74 8.60 -4.92
CA PRO A 13 -18.67 7.86 -4.53
C PRO A 13 -18.68 7.69 -3.14
N GLY A 14 -18.79 7.10 -2.67
CA GLY A 14 -18.91 6.97 -1.37
C GLY A 14 -17.72 6.74 -0.63
N ALA A 15 -17.88 6.56 0.63
CA ALA A 15 -16.80 6.31 1.49
C ALA A 15 -16.04 5.04 1.13
N ASN A 16 -16.66 4.18 0.34
CA ASN A 16 -16.03 2.93 -0.03
C ASN A 16 -15.27 3.00 -1.34
N ALA A 17 -15.25 4.15 -1.93
CA ALA A 17 -14.54 4.30 -3.18
C ALA A 17 -13.07 4.00 -2.97
N PHE A 18 -12.49 3.25 -3.88
CA PHE A 18 -11.09 2.90 -3.81
C PHE A 18 -10.27 3.78 -4.75
N ALA A 19 -9.13 4.21 -4.27
CA ALA A 19 -8.20 4.96 -5.11
C ALA A 19 -6.79 4.44 -4.88
N ILE A 20 -5.97 4.50 -5.94
CA ILE A 20 -4.58 4.11 -5.84
C ILE A 20 -3.76 5.16 -6.62
N ILE A 21 -2.73 5.67 -5.98
CA ILE A 21 -1.89 6.72 -6.54
C ILE A 21 -0.45 6.31 -6.38
N GLU A 22 0.29 6.40 -7.48
CA GLU A 22 1.70 6.06 -7.47
C GLU A 22 2.53 7.33 -7.57
N THR A 23 3.55 7.44 -6.74
CA THR A 23 4.50 8.56 -6.75
C THR A 23 5.91 7.98 -6.82
N ARG A 24 6.76 8.57 -7.62
CA ARG A 24 8.15 8.13 -7.77
C ARG A 24 9.08 9.27 -7.39
N PRO A 25 9.49 9.35 -6.12
CA PRO A 25 10.36 10.43 -5.67
C PRO A 25 11.74 10.43 -6.33
N ASP A 26 12.21 9.25 -6.72
CA ASP A 26 13.48 9.12 -7.43
C ASP A 26 13.50 7.80 -8.21
N ASP A 27 14.61 7.50 -8.88
CA ASP A 27 14.70 6.33 -9.76
C ASP A 27 14.58 5.00 -9.03
N ARG A 28 14.87 4.97 -7.76
CA ARG A 28 14.87 3.72 -7.00
C ARG A 28 13.65 3.56 -6.12
N THR A 29 12.90 4.62 -5.91
CA THR A 29 11.85 4.66 -4.89
C THR A 29 10.48 4.83 -5.51
N VAL A 30 9.51 4.11 -4.99
CA VAL A 30 8.12 4.28 -5.38
C VAL A 30 7.26 4.25 -4.13
N VAL A 31 6.25 5.12 -4.10
CA VAL A 31 5.22 5.11 -3.08
C VAL A 31 3.91 4.77 -3.76
N ILE A 32 3.26 3.73 -3.30
CA ILE A 32 1.96 3.33 -3.81
C ILE A 32 0.96 3.54 -2.69
N ALA A 33 0.13 4.56 -2.82
CA ALA A 33 -0.83 4.95 -1.81
C ALA A 33 -2.22 4.47 -2.19
N CYS A 34 -2.88 3.82 -1.26
CA CYS A 34 -4.24 3.34 -1.44
C CYS A 34 -5.17 4.07 -0.48
N ALA A 35 -6.42 4.26 -0.88
CA ALA A 35 -7.43 4.86 -0.02
C ALA A 35 -8.74 4.09 -0.20
N GLY A 36 -9.51 3.99 0.86
CA GLY A 36 -10.80 3.31 0.85
C GLY A 36 -10.69 1.89 1.34
N GLU A 37 -11.48 1.01 0.77
CA GLU A 37 -11.48 -0.40 1.17
C GLU A 37 -10.65 -1.21 0.19
N LEU A 38 -9.68 -1.92 0.71
CA LEU A 38 -8.77 -2.74 -0.09
C LEU A 38 -9.17 -4.21 0.08
N ASP A 39 -9.79 -4.77 -0.93
CA ASP A 39 -10.37 -6.09 -0.84
C ASP A 39 -10.15 -6.89 -2.13
N LEU A 40 -10.83 -8.04 -2.22
CA LEU A 40 -10.71 -8.92 -3.35
C LEU A 40 -10.95 -8.22 -4.69
N SER A 41 -11.84 -7.23 -4.73
CA SER A 41 -12.21 -6.60 -6.00
C SER A 41 -11.11 -5.69 -6.53
N ASN A 42 -10.27 -5.12 -5.66
CA ASN A 42 -9.24 -4.18 -6.09
C ASN A 42 -7.81 -4.60 -5.72
N ALA A 43 -7.65 -5.66 -4.95
CA ALA A 43 -6.31 -6.16 -4.64
C ALA A 43 -5.46 -6.42 -5.89
N PRO A 44 -6.03 -6.88 -7.02
CA PRO A 44 -5.24 -7.04 -8.23
C PRO A 44 -4.62 -5.74 -8.74
N GLN A 45 -5.27 -4.61 -8.54
CA GLN A 45 -4.71 -3.32 -8.94
C GLN A 45 -3.43 -3.03 -8.14
N LEU A 46 -3.47 -3.29 -6.85
CA LEU A 46 -2.30 -3.12 -6.00
C LEU A 46 -1.19 -4.06 -6.44
N LYS A 47 -1.52 -5.31 -6.71
CA LYS A 47 -0.54 -6.28 -7.15
C LYS A 47 0.18 -5.82 -8.42
N TRP A 48 -0.59 -5.35 -9.41
CA TRP A 48 0.01 -4.90 -10.67
C TRP A 48 0.95 -3.73 -10.48
N ARG A 49 0.57 -2.76 -9.62
CA ARG A 49 1.44 -1.63 -9.35
C ARG A 49 2.75 -2.07 -8.71
N LEU A 50 2.67 -3.01 -7.78
CA LEU A 50 3.85 -3.50 -7.09
C LEU A 50 4.74 -4.33 -8.01
N VAL A 51 4.15 -5.21 -8.81
CA VAL A 51 4.91 -6.02 -9.76
C VAL A 51 5.60 -5.12 -10.79
N ASP A 52 4.86 -4.13 -11.28
CA ASP A 52 5.40 -3.19 -12.26
C ASP A 52 6.59 -2.43 -11.68
N ALA A 53 6.50 -2.01 -10.43
CA ALA A 53 7.59 -1.30 -9.76
C ALA A 53 8.83 -2.18 -9.64
N LEU A 54 8.64 -3.44 -9.27
CA LEU A 54 9.76 -4.36 -9.14
C LEU A 54 10.41 -4.64 -10.49
N GLU A 55 9.60 -4.85 -11.52
CA GLU A 55 10.11 -5.09 -12.86
C GLU A 55 10.80 -3.85 -13.42
N GLY A 56 10.41 -2.69 -12.97
CA GLY A 56 11.04 -1.45 -13.36
C GLY A 56 12.31 -1.12 -12.59
N GLY A 57 12.75 -2.02 -11.71
CA GLY A 57 14.00 -1.83 -10.99
C GLY A 57 13.90 -1.01 -9.73
N ARG A 58 12.69 -0.74 -9.23
CA ARG A 58 12.53 -0.01 -7.98
C ARG A 58 12.96 -0.91 -6.84
N ALA A 59 13.81 -0.40 -5.97
CA ALA A 59 14.34 -1.17 -4.85
C ALA A 59 13.85 -0.67 -3.50
N ALA A 60 13.22 0.50 -3.46
CA ALA A 60 12.70 1.08 -2.22
C ALA A 60 11.21 1.32 -2.43
N ILE A 61 10.38 0.48 -1.82
CA ILE A 61 8.94 0.49 -2.06
C ILE A 61 8.19 0.79 -0.78
N VAL A 62 7.33 1.78 -0.83
CA VAL A 62 6.43 2.10 0.28
C VAL A 62 5.00 1.86 -0.17
N VAL A 63 4.28 1.03 0.56
CA VAL A 63 2.85 0.85 0.37
C VAL A 63 2.17 1.66 1.46
N ASP A 64 1.54 2.76 1.08
CA ASP A 64 0.93 3.65 2.04
C ASP A 64 -0.55 3.33 2.16
N LEU A 65 -0.91 2.73 3.28
CA LEU A 65 -2.27 2.36 3.61
C LEU A 65 -2.88 3.32 4.63
N GLY A 66 -2.31 4.52 4.75
CA GLY A 66 -2.76 5.49 5.74
C GLY A 66 -4.22 5.88 5.59
N ASP A 67 -4.74 5.87 4.36
CA ASP A 67 -6.13 6.21 4.09
C ASP A 67 -7.00 5.00 3.79
N VAL A 68 -6.50 3.79 4.06
CA VAL A 68 -7.28 2.56 3.90
C VAL A 68 -8.05 2.32 5.20
N THR A 69 -9.33 2.08 5.08
CA THR A 69 -10.22 1.88 6.23
C THR A 69 -10.61 0.43 6.43
N PHE A 70 -10.33 -0.42 5.47
CA PHE A 70 -10.62 -1.84 5.55
C PHE A 70 -9.65 -2.60 4.64
N MET A 71 -9.17 -3.74 5.11
CA MET A 71 -8.33 -4.60 4.29
C MET A 71 -8.69 -6.05 4.59
N ASP A 72 -8.82 -6.88 3.56
CA ASP A 72 -9.10 -8.29 3.75
C ASP A 72 -7.84 -9.14 3.52
N SER A 73 -7.99 -10.43 3.71
CA SER A 73 -6.85 -11.35 3.59
C SER A 73 -6.33 -11.48 2.16
N THR A 74 -7.16 -11.17 1.16
CA THR A 74 -6.71 -11.21 -0.23
C THR A 74 -5.66 -10.15 -0.47
N ALA A 75 -5.92 -8.94 0.01
CA ALA A 75 -4.97 -7.84 -0.11
C ALA A 75 -3.70 -8.14 0.68
N LEU A 76 -3.85 -8.69 1.87
CA LEU A 76 -2.68 -9.07 2.67
C LEU A 76 -1.84 -10.09 1.91
N GLY A 77 -2.48 -11.05 1.25
CA GLY A 77 -1.76 -12.04 0.45
C GLY A 77 -0.95 -11.43 -0.68
N VAL A 78 -1.45 -10.35 -1.29
CA VAL A 78 -0.70 -9.62 -2.30
C VAL A 78 0.59 -9.06 -1.71
N LEU A 79 0.50 -8.44 -0.53
CA LEU A 79 1.67 -7.87 0.13
C LEU A 79 2.69 -8.96 0.49
N VAL A 80 2.21 -10.08 0.98
CA VAL A 80 3.08 -11.21 1.32
C VAL A 80 3.81 -11.71 0.07
N GLY A 81 3.07 -11.86 -1.03
CA GLY A 81 3.67 -12.34 -2.27
C GLY A 81 4.75 -11.40 -2.79
N VAL A 82 4.49 -10.11 -2.73
CA VAL A 82 5.46 -9.12 -3.19
C VAL A 82 6.69 -9.14 -2.30
N ARG A 83 6.49 -9.22 -0.99
CA ARG A 83 7.61 -9.25 -0.07
C ARG A 83 8.52 -10.45 -0.35
N ARG A 84 7.92 -11.59 -0.65
CA ARG A 84 8.70 -12.79 -0.98
C ARG A 84 9.45 -12.67 -2.30
N SER A 85 8.99 -11.77 -3.16
CA SER A 85 9.60 -11.58 -4.48
C SER A 85 10.70 -10.53 -4.49
N LEU A 86 10.95 -9.88 -3.35
CA LEU A 86 11.96 -8.82 -3.31
C LEU A 86 13.35 -9.38 -3.56
N ASP A 87 14.11 -8.69 -4.39
CA ASP A 87 15.50 -9.03 -4.62
C ASP A 87 16.34 -8.61 -3.42
N VAL A 88 17.54 -9.15 -3.35
CA VAL A 88 18.48 -8.76 -2.32
C VAL A 88 18.74 -7.26 -2.44
N GLY A 89 18.62 -6.55 -1.34
CA GLY A 89 18.81 -5.11 -1.32
C GLY A 89 17.55 -4.30 -1.55
N ALA A 90 16.48 -4.95 -1.99
CA ALA A 90 15.20 -4.25 -2.11
C ALA A 90 14.48 -4.26 -0.77
N ARG A 91 13.76 -3.20 -0.47
CA ARG A 91 13.05 -3.06 0.79
C ARG A 91 11.61 -2.63 0.56
N LEU A 92 10.73 -3.14 1.40
CA LEU A 92 9.31 -2.81 1.37
C LEU A 92 8.89 -2.35 2.76
N ALA A 93 8.25 -1.21 2.84
CA ALA A 93 7.67 -0.72 4.09
C ALA A 93 6.20 -0.42 3.88
N VAL A 94 5.43 -0.52 4.94
CA VAL A 94 4.00 -0.27 4.94
C VAL A 94 3.71 0.90 5.87
N VAL A 95 2.86 1.83 5.44
CA VAL A 95 2.38 2.89 6.31
C VAL A 95 0.95 2.53 6.68
N CYS A 96 0.66 2.46 7.96
CA CYS A 96 -0.67 2.07 8.42
C CYS A 96 -0.88 2.53 9.85
N THR A 97 -2.00 3.21 10.10
CA THR A 97 -2.36 3.62 11.46
C THR A 97 -3.77 3.21 11.83
N HIS A 98 -4.61 2.86 10.86
CA HIS A 98 -5.99 2.48 11.13
C HIS A 98 -6.04 1.19 11.96
N PRO A 99 -6.69 1.19 13.12
CA PRO A 99 -6.67 0.01 13.99
C PRO A 99 -7.22 -1.26 13.34
N GLY A 100 -8.25 -1.12 12.52
CA GLY A 100 -8.84 -2.28 11.84
C GLY A 100 -7.89 -2.90 10.84
N VAL A 101 -7.08 -2.08 10.17
CA VAL A 101 -6.11 -2.57 9.19
C VAL A 101 -4.90 -3.15 9.93
N LEU A 102 -4.42 -2.47 10.97
CA LEU A 102 -3.33 -3.01 11.78
C LEU A 102 -3.69 -4.37 12.36
N ASN A 103 -4.94 -4.52 12.76
CA ASN A 103 -5.41 -5.76 13.35
C ASN A 103 -5.27 -6.95 12.40
N ILE A 104 -5.44 -6.74 11.10
CA ILE A 104 -5.27 -7.80 10.12
C ILE A 104 -3.82 -8.32 10.14
N PHE A 105 -2.85 -7.42 10.21
CA PHE A 105 -1.45 -7.83 10.31
C PHE A 105 -1.19 -8.56 11.63
N GLN A 106 -1.77 -8.09 12.71
CA GLN A 106 -1.55 -8.69 14.03
C GLN A 106 -2.16 -10.08 14.14
N ILE A 107 -3.40 -10.22 13.72
CA ILE A 107 -4.10 -11.51 13.79
C ILE A 107 -3.39 -12.57 12.96
N SER A 108 -2.87 -12.18 11.81
CA SER A 108 -2.20 -13.12 10.93
C SER A 108 -0.76 -13.40 11.34
N GLY A 109 -0.26 -12.69 12.36
CA GLY A 109 1.12 -12.86 12.81
C GLY A 109 2.14 -12.17 11.91
N LEU A 110 1.66 -11.30 11.02
CA LEU A 110 2.53 -10.67 10.04
C LEU A 110 3.00 -9.27 10.44
N ASP A 111 2.54 -8.77 11.60
CA ASP A 111 3.02 -7.49 12.10
C ASP A 111 4.51 -7.51 12.42
N GLY A 112 5.08 -8.68 12.69
CA GLY A 112 6.52 -8.82 12.88
C GLY A 112 7.28 -9.13 11.60
N VAL A 113 6.56 -9.39 10.51
CA VAL A 113 7.17 -9.72 9.23
C VAL A 113 7.31 -8.47 8.36
N PHE A 114 6.33 -7.57 8.42
CA PHE A 114 6.37 -6.33 7.67
C PHE A 114 6.91 -5.19 8.52
N ASP A 115 7.64 -4.28 7.89
CA ASP A 115 8.09 -3.05 8.53
C ASP A 115 6.97 -2.03 8.40
N ILE A 116 6.25 -1.80 9.49
CA ILE A 116 5.06 -0.95 9.50
C ILE A 116 5.36 0.35 10.23
N PHE A 117 5.04 1.46 9.61
CA PHE A 117 5.31 2.79 10.15
C PHE A 117 4.04 3.62 10.22
N ALA A 118 4.04 4.61 11.09
CA ALA A 118 2.90 5.50 11.24
C ALA A 118 2.87 6.58 10.17
N THR A 119 4.01 6.94 9.61
CA THR A 119 4.08 8.01 8.63
C THR A 119 4.84 7.59 7.38
N ARG A 120 4.51 8.27 6.29
CA ARG A 120 5.21 8.04 5.03
C ARG A 120 6.69 8.40 5.13
N ASP A 121 7.01 9.47 5.86
CA ASP A 121 8.40 9.90 5.99
C ASP A 121 9.25 8.83 6.68
N GLU A 122 8.71 8.22 7.73
CA GLU A 122 9.43 7.14 8.42
C GLU A 122 9.63 5.94 7.51
N ALA A 123 8.61 5.61 6.74
CA ALA A 123 8.70 4.47 5.82
C ALA A 123 9.74 4.74 4.72
N LEU A 124 9.73 5.95 4.18
CA LEU A 124 10.70 6.34 3.15
C LEU A 124 12.12 6.27 3.67
N ALA A 125 12.34 6.79 4.88
CA ALA A 125 13.67 6.74 5.49
C ALA A 125 14.15 5.29 5.62
N HIS A 126 13.25 4.42 6.06
CA HIS A 126 13.59 3.01 6.25
C HIS A 126 13.98 2.34 4.92
N VAL A 127 13.16 2.50 3.87
CA VAL A 127 13.43 1.81 2.61
C VAL A 127 14.63 2.40 1.87
N ARG A 128 15.01 3.62 2.18
CA ARG A 128 16.20 4.24 1.62
C ARG A 128 17.45 3.93 2.42
N GLY A 129 17.31 3.25 3.55
CA GLY A 129 18.43 2.98 4.44
C GLY A 129 18.85 4.19 5.25
N GLU A 130 17.94 5.18 5.39
CA GLU A 130 18.22 6.42 6.09
C GLU A 130 17.58 6.49 7.46
N GLY A 131 17.02 5.39 7.93
CA GLY A 131 16.29 5.38 9.18
C GLY A 131 17.16 5.77 10.36
N PRO A 132 16.53 5.95 11.51
CA PRO A 132 17.26 6.33 12.69
C PRO A 132 18.36 5.33 13.00
N ARG A 133 19.44 5.85 13.53
CA ARG A 133 20.48 4.98 13.91
C ARG A 133 20.28 4.64 15.33
N GLY A 134 19.99 3.64 15.53
CA GLY A 134 19.75 3.18 16.85
C GLY A 134 19.89 3.32 17.93
#